data_915b1ec85b0b8a41bcc7f3ce4691b06a
#
_entry.id   915b1ec85b0b8a41bcc7f3ce4691b06a
#
_cell.length_a   1.000
_cell.length_b   1.000
_cell.length_c   1.000
_cell.angle_alpha   90.00
_cell.angle_beta   90.00
_cell.angle_gamma   90.00
#
_symmetry.space_group_name_H-M   'P 1'
#
loop_
_entity.id
_entity.type
_entity.pdbx_description
1 polymer ?
#
loop_
_entity_poly.entity_id
_entity_poly.type
_entity_poly.pdbx_seq_one_letter_code
_entity_poly.pdbx_strand_id
1 'polypeptide(L)'
;MSEERLQSEVVKYIQLQYPKAKYCASLGGQYQPFQSQRNRAIKTGYVKGFPDLFIYEARNGYHGLALEIKTIKGRATKEQKDWIDALNERGYKAVIVKGLPSILDLIDSYFNYGIKSNEKD
;
A
#
# COMPACT_ATOMS: atom_id res chain seq x y z
N MET A 1 -7.76 -10.97 -12.66
CA MET A 1 -6.41 -10.42 -12.41
C MET A 1 -5.93 -10.88 -11.04
N SER A 2 -4.73 -11.41 -10.94
CA SER A 2 -4.15 -11.79 -9.66
C SER A 2 -3.76 -10.56 -8.83
N GLU A 3 -3.55 -10.74 -7.53
CA GLU A 3 -3.08 -9.63 -6.69
C GLU A 3 -1.71 -9.15 -7.14
N GLU A 4 -0.83 -10.07 -7.53
CA GLU A 4 0.50 -9.72 -8.03
C GLU A 4 0.42 -8.83 -9.27
N ARG A 5 -0.42 -9.19 -10.23
CA ARG A 5 -0.60 -8.40 -11.44
C ARG A 5 -1.24 -7.06 -11.13
N LEU A 6 -2.21 -7.05 -10.24
CA LEU A 6 -2.86 -5.82 -9.79
C LEU A 6 -1.85 -4.87 -9.18
N GLN A 7 -1.02 -5.36 -8.28
CA GLN A 7 0.03 -4.56 -7.65
C GLN A 7 1.03 -4.04 -8.68
N SER A 8 1.41 -4.85 -9.65
CA SER A 8 2.30 -4.44 -10.73
C SER A 8 1.72 -3.27 -11.53
N GLU A 9 0.43 -3.31 -11.83
CA GLU A 9 -0.23 -2.21 -12.54
C GLU A 9 -0.27 -0.93 -11.69
N VAL A 10 -0.50 -1.06 -10.39
CA VAL A 10 -0.48 0.07 -9.47
C VAL A 10 0.91 0.72 -9.45
N VAL A 11 1.96 -0.09 -9.37
CA VAL A 11 3.34 0.42 -9.36
C VAL A 11 3.66 1.17 -10.65
N LYS A 12 3.25 0.61 -11.80
CA LYS A 12 3.43 1.31 -13.09
C LYS A 12 2.75 2.67 -13.11
N TYR A 13 1.55 2.74 -12.57
CA TYR A 13 0.80 4.00 -12.49
C TYR A 13 1.55 5.03 -11.64
N ILE A 14 2.06 4.62 -10.48
CA ILE A 14 2.84 5.51 -9.62
C ILE A 14 4.08 6.02 -10.37
N GLN A 15 4.79 5.14 -11.05
CA GLN A 15 5.99 5.52 -11.79
C GLN A 15 5.70 6.53 -12.90
N LEU A 16 4.55 6.40 -13.56
CA LEU A 16 4.18 7.29 -14.66
C LEU A 16 3.59 8.61 -14.16
N GLN A 17 2.73 8.57 -13.16
CA GLN A 17 2.00 9.76 -12.71
C GLN A 17 2.73 10.52 -11.62
N TYR A 18 3.52 9.84 -10.81
CA TYR A 18 4.22 10.45 -9.68
C TYR A 18 5.68 9.98 -9.66
N PRO A 19 6.45 10.35 -10.72
CA PRO A 19 7.79 9.77 -10.90
C PRO A 19 8.79 10.10 -9.80
N LYS A 20 8.52 11.13 -8.99
CA LYS A 20 9.40 11.49 -7.87
C LYS A 20 8.97 10.85 -6.55
N ALA A 21 7.84 10.17 -6.52
CA ALA A 21 7.35 9.57 -5.28
C ALA A 21 8.26 8.44 -4.83
N LYS A 22 8.50 8.41 -3.52
CA LYS A 22 9.24 7.32 -2.89
C LYS A 22 8.25 6.28 -2.42
N TYR A 23 8.47 5.04 -2.82
CA TYR A 23 7.61 3.93 -2.44
C TYR A 23 8.44 2.65 -2.34
N CYS A 24 7.90 1.68 -1.64
CA CYS A 24 8.51 0.36 -1.55
C CYS A 24 7.42 -0.68 -1.28
N ALA A 25 7.52 -1.81 -1.94
CA ALA A 25 6.62 -2.93 -1.71
C ALA A 25 7.17 -3.79 -0.58
N SER A 26 6.27 -4.44 0.17
CA SER A 26 6.64 -5.42 1.15
C SER A 26 7.03 -6.73 0.47
N LEU A 27 8.15 -7.32 0.86
CA LEU A 27 8.56 -8.63 0.36
C LEU A 27 7.92 -9.77 1.16
N GLY A 28 7.34 -9.47 2.31
CA GLY A 28 6.74 -10.49 3.18
C GLY A 28 5.53 -11.19 2.59
N GLY A 29 4.85 -10.54 1.62
CA GLY A 29 3.71 -11.13 0.92
C GLY A 29 4.10 -12.07 -0.22
N GLN A 30 5.36 -12.14 -0.57
CA GLN A 30 5.82 -13.00 -1.65
C GLN A 30 5.90 -14.45 -1.20
N TYR A 31 5.72 -15.36 -2.17
CA TYR A 31 5.82 -16.78 -1.90
C TYR A 31 7.24 -17.15 -1.49
N GLN A 32 7.35 -17.80 -0.34
CA GLN A 32 8.62 -18.25 0.23
C GLN A 32 8.50 -19.75 0.51
N PRO A 33 8.93 -20.61 -0.44
CA PRO A 33 8.67 -22.04 -0.36
C PRO A 33 9.46 -22.75 0.76
N PHE A 34 10.59 -22.19 1.19
CA PHE A 34 11.42 -22.84 2.18
C PHE A 34 11.20 -22.25 3.58
N GLN A 35 11.09 -23.14 4.58
CA GLN A 35 10.90 -22.73 5.96
C GLN A 35 12.06 -21.82 6.44
N SER A 36 13.27 -22.06 5.95
CA SER A 36 14.42 -21.24 6.31
C SER A 36 14.26 -19.79 5.85
N GLN A 37 13.67 -19.56 4.67
CA GLN A 37 13.39 -18.22 4.17
C GLN A 37 12.35 -17.52 5.03
N ARG A 38 11.27 -18.22 5.39
CA ARG A 38 10.22 -17.67 6.25
C ARG A 38 10.76 -17.34 7.63
N ASN A 39 11.57 -18.24 8.19
CA ASN A 39 12.18 -18.03 9.51
C ASN A 39 13.13 -16.84 9.50
N ARG A 40 13.91 -16.68 8.43
CA ARG A 40 14.81 -15.54 8.30
C ARG A 40 14.04 -14.23 8.24
N ALA A 41 12.97 -14.17 7.47
CA ALA A 41 12.15 -12.96 7.36
C ALA A 41 11.59 -12.57 8.73
N ILE A 42 11.02 -13.51 9.46
CA ILE A 42 10.48 -13.26 10.80
C ILE A 42 11.58 -12.82 11.77
N LYS A 43 12.71 -13.53 11.78
CA LYS A 43 13.82 -13.22 12.68
C LYS A 43 14.39 -11.83 12.44
N THR A 44 14.37 -11.37 11.18
CA THR A 44 14.92 -10.07 10.82
C THR A 44 13.89 -8.94 10.83
N GLY A 45 12.70 -9.20 11.35
CA GLY A 45 11.75 -8.13 11.65
C GLY A 45 10.47 -8.11 10.84
N TYR A 46 10.28 -9.05 9.92
CA TYR A 46 9.02 -9.11 9.22
C TYR A 46 7.90 -9.54 10.16
N VAL A 47 6.81 -8.81 10.15
CA VAL A 47 5.60 -9.13 10.93
C VAL A 47 4.47 -9.40 9.95
N LYS A 48 3.81 -10.55 10.13
CA LYS A 48 2.72 -10.99 9.26
C LYS A 48 1.61 -9.95 9.18
N GLY A 49 1.12 -9.73 7.97
CA GLY A 49 0.01 -8.81 7.73
C GLY A 49 0.43 -7.40 7.34
N PHE A 50 1.73 -7.12 7.29
CA PHE A 50 2.22 -5.81 6.87
C PHE A 50 1.71 -5.47 5.47
N PRO A 51 1.29 -4.20 5.23
CA PRO A 51 0.71 -3.81 3.94
C PRO A 51 1.60 -4.06 2.72
N ASP A 52 0.96 -4.28 1.58
CA ASP A 52 1.66 -4.65 0.34
C ASP A 52 2.56 -3.57 -0.21
N LEU A 53 2.13 -2.30 -0.10
CA LEU A 53 2.82 -1.18 -0.71
C LEU A 53 2.76 0.02 0.20
N PHE A 54 3.91 0.68 0.37
CA PHE A 54 4.02 1.85 1.23
C PHE A 54 4.56 3.02 0.40
N ILE A 55 3.83 4.14 0.40
CA ILE A 55 4.25 5.38 -0.26
C ILE A 55 4.74 6.34 0.83
N TYR A 56 6.02 6.70 0.75
CA TYR A 56 6.72 7.49 1.78
C TYR A 56 6.67 8.98 1.43
N GLU A 57 5.47 9.48 1.20
CA GLU A 57 5.24 10.89 0.92
C GLU A 57 4.24 11.42 1.92
N ALA A 58 4.63 12.43 2.69
CA ALA A 58 3.72 13.06 3.64
C ALA A 58 2.75 13.99 2.89
N ARG A 59 1.47 13.85 3.14
CA ARG A 59 0.43 14.68 2.53
C ARG A 59 -0.68 14.91 3.53
N ASN A 60 -1.17 16.12 3.57
CA ASN A 60 -2.37 16.49 4.31
C ASN A 60 -2.39 16.01 5.76
N GLY A 61 -1.26 16.10 6.43
CA GLY A 61 -1.14 15.71 7.83
C GLY A 61 -0.85 14.24 8.06
N TYR A 62 -0.84 13.42 7.02
CA TYR A 62 -0.45 12.01 7.12
C TYR A 62 1.05 11.85 6.90
N HIS A 63 1.64 10.88 7.58
CA HIS A 63 3.07 10.58 7.43
C HIS A 63 3.38 9.83 6.15
N GLY A 64 2.42 9.11 5.61
CA GLY A 64 2.56 8.31 4.40
C GLY A 64 1.29 7.54 4.12
N LEU A 65 1.26 6.84 2.98
CA LEU A 65 0.12 6.04 2.54
C LEU A 65 0.51 4.57 2.50
N ALA A 66 -0.19 3.74 3.25
CA ALA A 66 0.02 2.30 3.26
C ALA A 66 -1.18 1.61 2.61
N LEU A 67 -0.91 0.77 1.62
CA LEU A 67 -1.95 0.10 0.84
C LEU A 67 -1.90 -1.40 1.02
N GLU A 68 -3.00 -1.98 1.48
CA GLU A 68 -3.24 -3.41 1.40
C GLU A 68 -4.11 -3.64 0.17
N ILE A 69 -3.51 -4.20 -0.87
CA ILE A 69 -4.10 -4.32 -2.20
C ILE A 69 -4.83 -5.65 -2.33
N LYS A 70 -6.10 -5.61 -2.69
CA LYS A 70 -6.93 -6.79 -2.88
C LYS A 70 -7.62 -6.77 -4.23
N THR A 71 -7.83 -7.96 -4.81
CA THR A 71 -8.75 -8.09 -5.93
C THR A 71 -10.17 -7.85 -5.41
N ILE A 72 -11.11 -7.68 -6.33
CA ILE A 72 -12.52 -7.39 -5.97
C ILE A 72 -13.07 -8.44 -4.99
N LYS A 73 -12.71 -9.70 -5.18
CA LYS A 73 -13.19 -10.80 -4.34
C LYS A 73 -12.27 -11.11 -3.16
N GLY A 74 -11.13 -10.47 -3.09
CA GLY A 74 -10.16 -10.70 -2.02
C GLY A 74 -10.65 -10.20 -0.68
N ARG A 75 -10.17 -10.82 0.39
CA ARG A 75 -10.52 -10.44 1.76
C ARG A 75 -9.26 -10.27 2.59
N ALA A 76 -9.25 -9.26 3.41
CA ALA A 76 -8.13 -9.03 4.32
C ALA A 76 -8.20 -10.01 5.50
N THR A 77 -7.03 -10.47 5.93
CA THR A 77 -6.91 -11.29 7.14
C THR A 77 -7.01 -10.41 8.38
N LYS A 78 -7.15 -11.04 9.54
CA LYS A 78 -7.15 -10.32 10.80
C LYS A 78 -5.84 -9.55 11.01
N GLU A 79 -4.70 -10.19 10.72
CA GLU A 79 -3.40 -9.57 10.85
C GLU A 79 -3.26 -8.35 9.95
N GLN A 80 -3.77 -8.41 8.73
CA GLN A 80 -3.76 -7.28 7.81
C GLN A 80 -4.61 -6.12 8.34
N LYS A 81 -5.80 -6.42 8.85
CA LYS A 81 -6.68 -5.41 9.44
C LYS A 81 -6.05 -4.76 10.66
N ASP A 82 -5.40 -5.55 11.50
CA ASP A 82 -4.72 -5.05 12.70
C ASP A 82 -3.61 -4.07 12.33
N TRP A 83 -2.84 -4.36 11.27
CA TRP A 83 -1.81 -3.45 10.79
C TRP A 83 -2.38 -2.14 10.26
N ILE A 84 -3.47 -2.22 9.51
CA ILE A 84 -4.13 -1.02 8.98
C ILE A 84 -4.60 -0.13 10.13
N ASP A 85 -5.25 -0.70 11.14
CA ASP A 85 -5.70 0.05 12.30
C ASP A 85 -4.53 0.69 13.06
N ALA A 86 -3.46 -0.08 13.27
CA ALA A 86 -2.29 0.40 14.00
C ALA A 86 -1.60 1.56 13.28
N LEU A 87 -1.50 1.50 11.97
CA LEU A 87 -0.89 2.57 11.18
C LEU A 87 -1.73 3.84 11.18
N ASN A 88 -3.05 3.69 11.08
CA ASN A 88 -3.95 4.85 11.16
C ASN A 88 -3.86 5.55 12.52
N GLU A 89 -3.74 4.78 13.58
CA GLU A 89 -3.55 5.34 14.94
C GLU A 89 -2.26 6.13 15.07
N ARG A 90 -1.27 5.85 14.21
CA ARG A 90 0.06 6.45 14.28
C ARG A 90 0.28 7.56 13.25
N GLY A 91 -0.79 8.04 12.63
CA GLY A 91 -0.73 9.19 11.74
C GLY A 91 -0.47 8.88 10.28
N TYR A 92 -0.50 7.63 9.89
CA TYR A 92 -0.44 7.25 8.48
C TYR A 92 -1.85 7.15 7.92
N LYS A 93 -1.98 7.24 6.61
CA LYS A 93 -3.21 6.84 5.94
C LYS A 93 -3.03 5.40 5.49
N ALA A 94 -3.74 4.47 6.09
CA ALA A 94 -3.62 3.06 5.79
C ALA A 94 -4.98 2.51 5.37
N VAL A 95 -5.03 1.83 4.24
CA VAL A 95 -6.30 1.43 3.62
C VAL A 95 -6.19 0.04 3.01
N ILE A 96 -7.23 -0.76 3.21
CA ILE A 96 -7.47 -1.97 2.44
C ILE A 96 -8.31 -1.54 1.25
N VAL A 97 -7.79 -1.74 0.04
CA VAL A 97 -8.46 -1.23 -1.16
C VAL A 97 -8.55 -2.32 -2.22
N LYS A 98 -9.70 -2.41 -2.89
CA LYS A 98 -10.01 -3.49 -3.82
C LYS A 98 -10.21 -2.97 -5.24
N GLY A 99 -9.53 -3.61 -6.18
CA GLY A 99 -9.70 -3.35 -7.61
C GLY A 99 -8.92 -2.12 -8.08
N LEU A 100 -8.46 -2.19 -9.33
CA LEU A 100 -7.58 -1.18 -9.88
C LEU A 100 -8.16 0.23 -9.89
N PRO A 101 -9.41 0.46 -10.34
CA PRO A 101 -9.94 1.82 -10.36
C PRO A 101 -9.96 2.49 -8.99
N SER A 102 -10.40 1.76 -7.96
CA SER A 102 -10.45 2.30 -6.60
C SER A 102 -9.07 2.59 -6.04
N ILE A 103 -8.09 1.73 -6.36
CA ILE A 103 -6.71 1.93 -5.91
C ILE A 103 -6.13 3.19 -6.54
N LEU A 104 -6.30 3.37 -7.84
CA LEU A 104 -5.78 4.54 -8.54
C LEU A 104 -6.44 5.83 -8.05
N ASP A 105 -7.76 5.80 -7.83
CA ASP A 105 -8.49 6.94 -7.28
C ASP A 105 -7.98 7.33 -5.90
N LEU A 106 -7.71 6.33 -5.06
CA LEU A 106 -7.18 6.57 -3.72
C LEU A 106 -5.80 7.23 -3.77
N ILE A 107 -4.92 6.74 -4.64
CA ILE A 107 -3.59 7.31 -4.80
C ILE A 107 -3.68 8.75 -5.28
N ASP A 108 -4.50 9.01 -6.29
CA ASP A 108 -4.69 10.37 -6.81
C ASP A 108 -5.25 11.30 -5.74
N SER A 109 -6.23 10.83 -4.97
CA SER A 109 -6.80 11.62 -3.88
C SER A 109 -5.76 11.94 -2.83
N TYR A 110 -4.90 10.98 -2.51
CA TYR A 110 -3.85 11.17 -1.51
C TYR A 110 -2.87 12.26 -1.94
N PHE A 111 -2.41 12.21 -3.19
CA PHE A 111 -1.45 13.20 -3.69
C PHE A 111 -2.08 14.58 -3.92
N ASN A 112 -3.37 14.63 -4.21
CA ASN A 112 -4.06 15.87 -4.58
C ASN A 112 -4.97 16.42 -3.48
N TYR A 113 -5.02 15.75 -2.33
CA TYR A 113 -5.87 16.19 -1.22
C TYR A 113 -5.49 17.61 -0.78
N GLY A 114 -6.50 18.44 -0.57
CA GLY A 114 -6.29 19.81 -0.12
C GLY A 114 -6.00 20.79 -1.23
N ILE A 115 -5.79 20.34 -2.47
CA ILE A 115 -5.60 21.21 -3.61
C ILE A 115 -6.96 21.70 -4.08
N LYS A 116 -7.17 23.01 -4.02
CA LYS A 116 -8.43 23.61 -4.48
C LYS A 116 -8.45 23.63 -6.00
N SER A 117 -9.66 23.63 -6.58
CA SER A 117 -9.82 23.61 -8.04
C SER A 117 -9.07 24.73 -8.73
N ASN A 118 -9.11 25.94 -8.16
CA ASN A 118 -8.41 27.09 -8.72
C ASN A 118 -6.90 27.00 -8.60
N GLU A 119 -6.39 26.15 -7.75
CA GLU A 119 -4.95 25.93 -7.58
C GLU A 119 -4.40 24.87 -8.54
N LYS A 120 -5.30 24.08 -9.14
CA LYS A 120 -4.92 23.06 -10.11
C LYS A 120 -4.71 23.62 -11.51
N ASP A 121 -5.19 24.76 -11.76
CA ASP A 121 -5.18 25.40 -13.09
C ASP A 121 -3.81 25.91 -13.51
#